data_1e94cee3fb4027dacb5642917062445f
#
_entry.id   1e94cee3fb4027dacb5642917062445f
#
_cell.length_a   1.000
_cell.length_b   1.000
_cell.length_c   1.000
_cell.angle_alpha   90.00
_cell.angle_beta   90.00
_cell.angle_gamma   90.00
#
_symmetry.space_group_name_H-M   'P 1'
#
loop_
_entity.id
_entity.type
_entity.pdbx_description
1 polymer ?
#
loop_
_entity_poly.entity_id
_entity_poly.type
_entity_poly.pdbx_seq_one_letter_code
_entity_poly.pdbx_strand_id
1 'polypeptide(L)'
;MRLRIVFVGLAGLVTAGIAVPDGVTVSAGSESFVTAQSSMLALGNRADVSITPIITVGDTLDSGFKFEAIPDGIAVDADEQGEADVFVNHETSTVPFPYVAANPTAANGENDFDNSQVSKLELEMEDGVLGVEEGEFVIGSELGYQRFCSNFLGTRKEGFNRPILLTNEEAVEWINTSGTPWPSGQGLAGARQSGVVVAHDVRTGTNTSIWGMGRFNHENSVALPGYNKIVMLSGDDTFASNPAQSQVYSYIARNANGVLKDRGALWAFVSDTAGFDDYYDFVPGSPATVSGHFIQVPRDIATGRLNGTGRDLVAADKGFPAPTAAEFATDAFGIPVDGPQWVLEKWSDANGVFQFVRIEDMAYDKRPGMGNVVYLADSGRGSTGASAAGKSTNGRIWKMVLDPADPTVVQSLSIFLDGDDNPVKTPGEIHQPDNLETTPNSLLVTEDPGSSQQFPFG
;
A
#
# COMPACT_ATOMS: atom_id res chain seq x y z
N MET A 1 3.08 5.21 -32.60
CA MET A 1 4.24 5.34 -31.68
C MET A 1 3.73 4.94 -30.32
N ARG A 2 4.19 3.85 -29.74
CA ARG A 2 3.61 3.38 -28.44
C ARG A 2 4.27 4.14 -27.32
N LEU A 3 3.53 5.01 -26.65
CA LEU A 3 3.95 5.73 -25.46
C LEU A 3 4.05 4.71 -24.30
N ARG A 4 5.18 4.66 -23.63
CA ARG A 4 5.36 3.91 -22.40
C ARG A 4 5.51 4.93 -21.28
N ILE A 5 4.48 5.05 -20.47
CA ILE A 5 4.48 5.91 -19.28
C ILE A 5 5.04 5.09 -18.13
N VAL A 6 6.07 5.58 -17.47
CA VAL A 6 6.63 5.00 -16.26
C VAL A 6 6.51 6.06 -15.17
N PHE A 7 5.72 5.79 -14.14
CA PHE A 7 5.58 6.63 -12.96
C PHE A 7 6.50 6.12 -11.87
N VAL A 8 7.26 7.02 -11.27
CA VAL A 8 8.06 6.73 -10.06
C VAL A 8 7.78 7.86 -9.07
N GLY A 9 7.15 7.53 -7.97
CA GLY A 9 6.93 8.45 -6.86
C GLY A 9 8.09 8.37 -5.87
N LEU A 10 8.64 9.51 -5.51
CA LEU A 10 9.61 9.61 -4.42
C LEU A 10 9.30 10.87 -3.60
N ALA A 11 9.10 10.70 -2.31
CA ALA A 11 9.02 11.79 -1.36
C ALA A 11 10.42 12.14 -0.86
N GLY A 12 10.88 13.36 -1.13
CA GLY A 12 12.18 13.83 -0.61
C GLY A 12 12.29 15.34 -0.65
N LEU A 13 12.58 15.93 0.50
CA LEU A 13 12.66 17.37 0.75
C LEU A 13 14.06 17.91 0.44
N VAL A 14 14.21 18.84 -0.49
CA VAL A 14 15.34 19.80 -0.49
C VAL A 14 14.89 21.14 -1.08
N THR A 15 15.03 22.21 -0.30
CA THR A 15 14.83 23.60 -0.73
C THR A 15 16.12 24.21 -1.25
N ALA A 16 16.14 24.62 -2.50
CA ALA A 16 17.11 25.62 -2.99
C ALA A 16 16.44 26.51 -4.03
N GLY A 17 16.31 27.78 -3.69
CA GLY A 17 15.72 28.80 -4.60
C GLY A 17 16.65 29.19 -5.73
N ILE A 18 16.11 29.23 -6.95
CA ILE A 18 16.74 29.86 -8.12
C ILE A 18 15.73 30.79 -8.79
N ALA A 19 16.18 31.98 -9.10
CA ALA A 19 15.38 33.04 -9.73
C ALA A 19 15.07 32.71 -11.19
N VAL A 20 13.80 32.90 -11.58
CA VAL A 20 13.29 32.72 -12.95
C VAL A 20 13.37 34.05 -13.70
N PRO A 21 13.79 34.12 -14.97
CA PRO A 21 13.71 35.31 -15.80
C PRO A 21 12.27 35.52 -16.34
N ASP A 22 11.78 36.76 -16.26
CA ASP A 22 10.51 37.19 -16.79
C ASP A 22 10.40 37.09 -18.31
N GLY A 23 9.27 36.61 -18.79
CA GLY A 23 8.80 36.90 -20.13
C GLY A 23 8.34 35.69 -20.98
N VAL A 24 7.22 35.08 -20.62
CA VAL A 24 6.38 34.38 -21.59
C VAL A 24 4.93 34.85 -21.40
N THR A 25 4.37 35.51 -22.38
CA THR A 25 2.94 35.83 -22.44
C THR A 25 2.20 34.62 -22.94
N VAL A 26 1.38 34.02 -22.13
CA VAL A 26 0.53 32.88 -22.46
C VAL A 26 -0.79 33.39 -23.05
N SER A 27 -1.17 32.82 -24.16
CA SER A 27 -2.47 33.00 -24.82
C SER A 27 -3.52 32.16 -24.08
N ALA A 28 -4.70 32.73 -23.84
CA ALA A 28 -5.80 32.07 -23.15
C ALA A 28 -6.49 31.03 -24.07
N GLY A 29 -5.96 29.82 -24.07
CA GLY A 29 -6.66 28.57 -24.31
C GLY A 29 -6.45 27.75 -23.05
N SER A 30 -7.32 26.84 -22.68
CA SER A 30 -7.16 25.96 -21.51
C SER A 30 -5.94 25.06 -21.76
N GLU A 31 -4.74 25.55 -21.46
CA GLU A 31 -3.54 24.71 -21.51
C GLU A 31 -3.58 23.80 -20.27
N SER A 32 -3.38 22.50 -20.48
CA SER A 32 -3.26 21.55 -19.39
C SER A 32 -2.09 21.92 -18.48
N PHE A 33 -2.30 21.82 -17.16
CA PHE A 33 -1.30 22.21 -16.17
C PHE A 33 -0.09 21.28 -16.21
N VAL A 34 1.09 21.85 -16.17
CA VAL A 34 2.36 21.14 -15.95
C VAL A 34 3.16 21.90 -14.90
N THR A 35 3.67 21.17 -13.90
CA THR A 35 4.47 21.80 -12.84
C THR A 35 5.70 22.55 -13.38
N ALA A 36 6.00 23.67 -12.73
CA ALA A 36 7.24 24.41 -13.00
C ALA A 36 8.47 23.79 -12.31
N GLN A 37 8.28 22.79 -11.48
CA GLN A 37 9.38 22.14 -10.76
C GLN A 37 10.17 21.21 -11.68
N SER A 38 11.48 21.16 -11.46
CA SER A 38 12.34 20.23 -12.20
C SER A 38 12.17 18.80 -11.68
N SER A 39 12.39 17.81 -12.56
CA SER A 39 12.41 16.41 -12.17
C SER A 39 13.44 16.16 -11.05
N MET A 40 13.02 15.43 -10.03
CA MET A 40 13.88 14.92 -8.96
C MET A 40 14.61 13.63 -9.36
N LEU A 41 14.20 13.01 -10.48
CA LEU A 41 14.80 11.79 -10.99
C LEU A 41 15.94 12.09 -11.96
N ALA A 42 17.04 11.37 -11.80
CA ALA A 42 18.16 11.38 -12.74
C ALA A 42 18.08 10.18 -13.68
N LEU A 43 18.22 10.40 -14.97
CA LEU A 43 18.14 9.34 -15.99
C LEU A 43 19.36 8.39 -15.96
N GLY A 44 20.42 8.73 -15.24
CA GLY A 44 21.66 7.97 -15.27
C GLY A 44 22.23 7.88 -16.69
N ASN A 45 22.43 6.64 -17.17
CA ASN A 45 22.96 6.39 -18.51
C ASN A 45 21.88 6.16 -19.59
N ARG A 46 20.61 6.51 -19.32
CA ARG A 46 19.47 6.24 -20.20
C ARG A 46 19.17 7.43 -21.09
N ALA A 47 19.96 7.60 -22.17
CA ALA A 47 19.75 8.66 -23.17
C ALA A 47 18.50 8.42 -24.07
N ASP A 48 17.90 7.26 -23.98
CA ASP A 48 16.71 6.84 -24.73
C ASP A 48 15.39 7.11 -23.96
N VAL A 49 15.47 7.70 -22.78
CA VAL A 49 14.33 8.02 -21.90
C VAL A 49 14.31 9.52 -21.63
N SER A 50 13.12 10.09 -21.53
CA SER A 50 12.87 11.43 -21.01
C SER A 50 11.97 11.34 -19.79
N ILE A 51 12.14 12.24 -18.84
CA ILE A 51 11.29 12.39 -17.65
C ILE A 51 10.74 13.81 -17.68
N THR A 52 9.42 13.91 -17.63
CA THR A 52 8.71 15.18 -17.51
C THR A 52 7.87 15.12 -16.24
N PRO A 53 8.15 15.94 -15.21
CA PRO A 53 7.27 16.06 -14.06
C PRO A 53 5.96 16.71 -14.52
N ILE A 54 4.83 16.19 -14.04
CA ILE A 54 3.50 16.65 -14.43
C ILE A 54 2.91 17.55 -13.35
N ILE A 55 2.95 17.08 -12.10
CA ILE A 55 2.44 17.79 -10.94
C ILE A 55 3.36 17.54 -9.74
N THR A 56 3.45 18.50 -8.85
CA THR A 56 4.26 18.44 -7.64
C THR A 56 3.43 18.88 -6.46
N VAL A 57 3.70 18.29 -5.31
CA VAL A 57 3.03 18.67 -4.05
C VAL A 57 3.19 20.18 -3.80
N GLY A 58 2.07 20.84 -3.52
CA GLY A 58 1.96 22.30 -3.40
C GLY A 58 1.45 23.01 -4.65
N ASP A 59 1.42 22.34 -5.80
CA ASP A 59 0.84 22.90 -7.01
C ASP A 59 -0.67 23.08 -6.87
N THR A 60 -1.20 24.11 -7.51
CA THR A 60 -2.62 24.42 -7.53
C THR A 60 -3.06 24.63 -8.97
N LEU A 61 -4.07 23.89 -9.39
CA LEU A 61 -4.67 24.03 -10.70
C LEU A 61 -5.54 25.30 -10.77
N ASP A 62 -5.84 25.77 -11.97
CA ASP A 62 -6.73 26.92 -12.19
C ASP A 62 -8.16 26.69 -11.62
N SER A 63 -8.60 25.44 -11.52
CA SER A 63 -9.83 25.04 -10.85
C SER A 63 -9.84 25.30 -9.34
N GLY A 64 -8.66 25.53 -8.74
CA GLY A 64 -8.45 25.63 -7.29
C GLY A 64 -8.13 24.28 -6.63
N PHE A 65 -8.07 23.18 -7.38
CA PHE A 65 -7.58 21.91 -6.83
C PHE A 65 -6.12 22.06 -6.46
N LYS A 66 -5.76 21.65 -5.24
CA LYS A 66 -4.40 21.68 -4.73
C LYS A 66 -3.91 20.26 -4.48
N PHE A 67 -2.77 19.92 -5.07
CA PHE A 67 -2.11 18.64 -4.88
C PHE A 67 -1.25 18.69 -3.61
N GLU A 68 -1.66 17.95 -2.58
CA GLU A 68 -1.16 18.14 -1.22
C GLU A 68 -0.69 16.85 -0.56
N ALA A 69 -0.20 16.96 0.66
CA ALA A 69 0.23 15.92 1.59
C ALA A 69 1.33 15.00 1.02
N ILE A 70 1.34 13.75 1.39
CA ILE A 70 2.34 12.77 0.95
C ILE A 70 1.69 11.89 -0.12
N PRO A 71 1.97 12.09 -1.41
CA PRO A 71 1.47 11.22 -2.47
C PRO A 71 2.18 9.87 -2.40
N ASP A 72 1.40 8.79 -2.53
CA ASP A 72 1.89 7.43 -2.49
C ASP A 72 1.29 6.60 -3.64
N GLY A 73 0.58 5.50 -3.36
CA GLY A 73 0.05 4.59 -4.36
C GLY A 73 -0.58 5.28 -5.57
N ILE A 74 -0.18 4.86 -6.77
CA ILE A 74 -0.62 5.45 -8.04
C ILE A 74 -1.22 4.38 -8.94
N ALA A 75 -2.45 4.59 -9.40
CA ALA A 75 -3.10 3.77 -10.41
C ALA A 75 -3.48 4.60 -11.63
N VAL A 76 -3.45 3.98 -12.81
CA VAL A 76 -3.71 4.67 -14.08
C VAL A 76 -4.77 3.91 -14.87
N ASP A 77 -5.82 4.61 -15.29
CA ASP A 77 -6.81 4.15 -16.27
C ASP A 77 -6.65 4.96 -17.55
N ALA A 78 -5.90 4.42 -18.51
CA ALA A 78 -5.58 5.12 -19.75
C ALA A 78 -6.41 4.56 -20.90
N ASP A 79 -6.93 5.46 -21.73
CA ASP A 79 -7.63 5.10 -22.96
C ASP A 79 -6.71 5.00 -24.19
N GLU A 80 -7.29 4.64 -25.35
CA GLU A 80 -6.55 4.54 -26.61
C GLU A 80 -6.29 5.92 -27.27
N GLN A 81 -6.94 6.97 -26.78
CA GLN A 81 -6.88 8.33 -27.33
C GLN A 81 -5.69 9.12 -26.76
N GLY A 82 -5.17 8.71 -25.62
CA GLY A 82 -4.05 9.33 -24.93
C GLY A 82 -4.48 10.16 -23.71
N GLU A 83 -5.76 10.07 -23.35
CA GLU A 83 -6.30 10.58 -22.09
C GLU A 83 -6.08 9.53 -20.99
N ALA A 84 -5.89 9.97 -19.76
CA ALA A 84 -5.72 9.06 -18.65
C ALA A 84 -6.26 9.66 -17.34
N ASP A 85 -7.03 8.86 -16.62
CA ASP A 85 -7.31 9.10 -15.21
C ASP A 85 -6.17 8.54 -14.36
N VAL A 86 -5.57 9.37 -13.51
CA VAL A 86 -4.54 8.96 -12.55
C VAL A 86 -5.08 9.13 -11.16
N PHE A 87 -5.15 8.02 -10.43
CA PHE A 87 -5.55 8.00 -9.02
C PHE A 87 -4.31 8.01 -8.15
N VAL A 88 -4.24 8.96 -7.21
CA VAL A 88 -3.11 9.10 -6.30
C VAL A 88 -3.62 9.07 -4.87
N ASN A 89 -3.04 8.20 -4.08
CA ASN A 89 -3.25 8.18 -2.63
C ASN A 89 -2.51 9.35 -1.98
N HIS A 90 -3.10 9.93 -0.95
CA HIS A 90 -2.50 10.94 -0.11
C HIS A 90 -2.58 10.49 1.34
N GLU A 91 -1.44 10.20 1.93
CA GLU A 91 -1.36 9.88 3.34
C GLU A 91 -1.66 11.11 4.21
N THR A 92 -2.12 10.88 5.43
CA THR A 92 -2.13 11.93 6.45
C THR A 92 -0.71 12.23 6.87
N SER A 93 -0.41 13.50 7.09
CA SER A 93 0.85 13.94 7.64
C SER A 93 0.66 14.61 9.00
N THR A 94 1.51 14.30 9.96
CA THR A 94 1.57 15.02 11.24
C THR A 94 2.41 16.28 11.15
N VAL A 95 3.07 16.49 10.03
CA VAL A 95 3.90 17.66 9.74
C VAL A 95 3.22 18.48 8.65
N PRO A 96 2.89 19.77 8.90
CA PRO A 96 2.29 20.64 7.89
C PRO A 96 3.12 20.67 6.62
N PHE A 97 2.44 20.62 5.48
CA PHE A 97 3.11 20.67 4.18
C PHE A 97 2.66 21.92 3.37
N PRO A 98 3.58 22.78 2.90
CA PRO A 98 5.00 22.77 3.19
C PRO A 98 5.32 22.96 4.67
N TYR A 99 6.42 22.39 5.14
CA TYR A 99 6.83 22.46 6.53
C TYR A 99 6.94 23.91 7.02
N VAL A 100 6.23 24.22 8.11
CA VAL A 100 6.26 25.52 8.76
C VAL A 100 6.94 25.38 10.12
N ALA A 101 8.17 25.87 10.24
CA ALA A 101 8.98 25.72 11.46
C ALA A 101 8.33 26.30 12.74
N ALA A 102 7.44 27.29 12.59
CA ALA A 102 6.72 27.89 13.73
C ALA A 102 5.57 27.01 14.23
N ASN A 103 5.11 26.03 13.44
CA ASN A 103 4.04 25.12 13.78
C ASN A 103 4.29 23.71 13.20
N PRO A 104 5.33 23.02 13.68
CA PRO A 104 5.83 21.81 13.04
C PRO A 104 4.97 20.56 13.27
N THR A 105 3.96 20.64 14.13
CA THR A 105 3.17 19.47 14.59
C THR A 105 1.67 19.63 14.42
N ALA A 106 1.21 20.75 13.88
CA ALA A 106 -0.21 21.00 13.67
C ALA A 106 -0.51 21.05 12.17
N ALA A 107 -1.54 20.34 11.75
CA ALA A 107 -2.16 20.58 10.46
C ALA A 107 -2.48 22.07 10.34
N ASN A 108 -2.04 22.70 9.26
CA ASN A 108 -2.27 24.12 9.05
C ASN A 108 -3.55 24.40 8.26
N GLY A 109 -4.29 23.36 7.88
CA GLY A 109 -5.51 23.45 7.10
C GLY A 109 -5.29 23.82 5.64
N GLU A 110 -4.05 24.02 5.22
CA GLU A 110 -3.71 24.42 3.85
C GLU A 110 -2.96 23.32 3.09
N ASN A 111 -2.11 22.56 3.77
CA ASN A 111 -1.14 21.67 3.14
C ASN A 111 -1.09 20.29 3.80
N ASP A 112 -2.07 19.97 4.62
CA ASP A 112 -2.12 18.69 5.31
C ASP A 112 -3.55 18.28 5.55
N PHE A 113 -3.78 16.99 5.69
CA PHE A 113 -5.09 16.41 5.92
C PHE A 113 -5.20 15.83 7.32
N ASP A 114 -6.37 15.98 7.94
CA ASP A 114 -6.68 15.27 9.19
C ASP A 114 -6.81 13.76 8.95
N ASN A 115 -7.21 13.35 7.73
CA ASN A 115 -7.40 11.97 7.31
C ASN A 115 -6.93 11.79 5.86
N SER A 116 -6.62 10.56 5.48
CA SER A 116 -6.19 10.22 4.13
C SER A 116 -7.23 10.50 3.06
N GLN A 117 -6.78 10.79 1.87
CA GLN A 117 -7.60 11.07 0.70
C GLN A 117 -7.07 10.33 -0.53
N VAL A 118 -7.88 10.27 -1.58
CA VAL A 118 -7.46 9.83 -2.91
C VAL A 118 -7.89 10.87 -3.92
N SER A 119 -6.94 11.39 -4.69
CA SER A 119 -7.25 12.25 -5.82
C SER A 119 -7.38 11.48 -7.13
N LYS A 120 -8.18 12.03 -8.03
CA LYS A 120 -8.18 11.70 -9.46
C LYS A 120 -7.65 12.91 -10.20
N LEU A 121 -6.66 12.71 -11.05
CA LEU A 121 -6.12 13.68 -11.98
C LEU A 121 -6.50 13.24 -13.40
N GLU A 122 -7.16 14.10 -14.14
CA GLU A 122 -7.42 13.87 -15.56
C GLU A 122 -6.24 14.41 -16.37
N LEU A 123 -5.58 13.51 -17.08
CA LEU A 123 -4.42 13.86 -17.90
C LEU A 123 -4.80 13.91 -19.36
N GLU A 124 -4.42 14.98 -20.03
CA GLU A 124 -4.60 15.16 -21.47
C GLU A 124 -3.26 15.39 -22.17
N MET A 125 -3.17 14.91 -23.42
CA MET A 125 -2.02 15.14 -24.29
C MET A 125 -2.28 16.32 -25.20
N GLU A 126 -1.74 17.48 -24.90
CA GLU A 126 -1.84 18.69 -25.70
C GLU A 126 -0.49 19.03 -26.35
N ASP A 127 -0.46 19.20 -27.67
CA ASP A 127 0.76 19.49 -28.47
C ASP A 127 1.97 18.58 -28.17
N GLY A 128 1.70 17.34 -27.73
CA GLY A 128 2.74 16.35 -27.40
C GLY A 128 3.30 16.46 -26.00
N VAL A 129 2.70 17.28 -25.15
CA VAL A 129 2.96 17.41 -23.72
C VAL A 129 1.78 16.82 -22.95
N LEU A 130 2.06 15.96 -22.00
CA LEU A 130 1.05 15.42 -21.08
C LEU A 130 0.95 16.37 -19.88
N GLY A 131 -0.24 16.87 -19.60
CA GLY A 131 -0.53 17.75 -18.47
C GLY A 131 -1.80 17.36 -17.74
N VAL A 132 -2.09 18.02 -16.62
CA VAL A 132 -3.30 17.83 -15.83
C VAL A 132 -4.35 18.83 -16.29
N GLU A 133 -5.50 18.32 -16.73
CA GLU A 133 -6.64 19.15 -17.09
C GLU A 133 -7.49 19.45 -15.86
N GLU A 134 -7.86 18.42 -15.11
CA GLU A 134 -8.68 18.55 -13.90
C GLU A 134 -8.13 17.68 -12.76
N GLY A 135 -8.43 18.08 -11.52
CA GLY A 135 -8.13 17.34 -10.31
C GLY A 135 -9.30 17.40 -9.32
N GLU A 136 -9.60 16.27 -8.72
CA GLU A 136 -10.64 16.18 -7.68
C GLU A 136 -10.25 15.12 -6.63
N PHE A 137 -10.83 15.21 -5.40
CA PHE A 137 -10.72 14.13 -4.44
C PHE A 137 -11.93 13.19 -4.58
N VAL A 138 -11.67 11.94 -4.98
CA VAL A 138 -12.69 10.88 -5.13
C VAL A 138 -12.95 10.14 -3.82
N ILE A 139 -12.00 10.20 -2.88
CA ILE A 139 -12.16 9.81 -1.48
C ILE A 139 -11.66 10.98 -0.65
N GLY A 140 -12.59 11.67 0.03
CA GLY A 140 -12.26 12.84 0.84
C GLY A 140 -11.96 12.49 2.29
N SER A 141 -11.30 13.43 3.00
CA SER A 141 -10.88 13.27 4.40
C SER A 141 -12.08 13.13 5.37
N GLU A 142 -13.26 13.58 4.99
CA GLU A 142 -14.48 13.47 5.79
C GLU A 142 -14.92 12.01 6.03
N LEU A 143 -14.43 11.07 5.23
CA LEU A 143 -14.71 9.63 5.39
C LEU A 143 -13.88 8.98 6.50
N GLY A 144 -12.87 9.68 7.03
CA GLY A 144 -12.12 9.28 8.22
C GLY A 144 -11.21 8.07 8.04
N TYR A 145 -10.65 7.87 6.84
CA TYR A 145 -9.64 6.84 6.61
C TYR A 145 -8.24 7.32 6.97
N GLN A 146 -7.35 6.39 7.33
CA GLN A 146 -6.00 6.69 7.76
C GLN A 146 -4.98 6.06 6.84
N ARG A 147 -3.90 6.77 6.55
CA ARG A 147 -2.69 6.32 5.86
C ARG A 147 -3.00 5.42 4.67
N PHE A 148 -3.57 6.01 3.62
CA PHE A 148 -3.71 5.32 2.35
C PHE A 148 -2.34 5.22 1.68
N CYS A 149 -1.66 4.10 1.85
CA CYS A 149 -0.37 3.85 1.25
C CYS A 149 -0.55 3.43 -0.20
N SER A 150 -0.81 2.20 -0.50
CA SER A 150 -0.90 1.72 -1.87
C SER A 150 -2.33 1.60 -2.41
N ASN A 151 -2.42 1.48 -3.73
CA ASN A 151 -3.67 1.23 -4.42
C ASN A 151 -3.51 0.27 -5.61
N PHE A 152 -4.64 -0.25 -6.08
CA PHE A 152 -4.70 -1.11 -7.25
C PHE A 152 -5.97 -0.86 -8.04
N LEU A 153 -5.86 -0.67 -9.36
CA LEU A 153 -7.02 -0.55 -10.24
C LEU A 153 -7.39 -1.90 -10.84
N GLY A 154 -8.43 -2.52 -10.32
CA GLY A 154 -9.00 -3.75 -10.83
C GLY A 154 -9.82 -3.51 -12.10
N THR A 155 -9.49 -4.21 -13.18
CA THR A 155 -10.10 -4.06 -14.49
C THR A 155 -10.71 -5.38 -15.00
N ARG A 156 -11.17 -5.38 -16.24
CA ARG A 156 -11.67 -6.61 -16.89
C ARG A 156 -10.61 -7.71 -16.99
N LYS A 157 -9.35 -7.36 -16.96
CA LYS A 157 -8.23 -8.31 -17.00
C LYS A 157 -8.21 -9.17 -15.74
N GLU A 158 -8.51 -8.58 -14.59
CA GLU A 158 -8.58 -9.25 -13.29
C GLU A 158 -10.00 -9.76 -12.95
N GLY A 159 -10.94 -9.67 -13.90
CA GLY A 159 -12.29 -10.20 -13.78
C GLY A 159 -13.34 -9.20 -13.27
N PHE A 160 -12.98 -7.94 -13.07
CA PHE A 160 -13.96 -6.89 -12.79
C PHE A 160 -14.71 -6.53 -14.06
N ASN A 161 -16.00 -6.22 -13.91
CA ASN A 161 -16.83 -5.83 -15.07
C ASN A 161 -16.74 -4.33 -15.40
N ARG A 162 -16.02 -3.57 -14.61
CA ARG A 162 -15.69 -2.15 -14.72
C ARG A 162 -14.50 -1.80 -13.84
N PRO A 163 -13.85 -0.65 -14.04
CA PRO A 163 -12.76 -0.21 -13.16
C PRO A 163 -13.23 -0.04 -11.72
N ILE A 164 -12.52 -0.67 -10.80
CA ILE A 164 -12.69 -0.54 -9.36
C ILE A 164 -11.30 -0.24 -8.77
N LEU A 165 -11.14 0.95 -8.22
CA LEU A 165 -9.95 1.26 -7.47
C LEU A 165 -10.06 0.66 -6.08
N LEU A 166 -9.04 -0.07 -5.66
CA LEU A 166 -8.84 -0.54 -4.30
C LEU A 166 -7.76 0.32 -3.68
N THR A 167 -8.02 0.91 -2.53
CA THR A 167 -7.04 1.65 -1.74
C THR A 167 -7.02 1.12 -0.32
N ASN A 168 -5.88 1.18 0.34
CA ASN A 168 -5.59 0.38 1.52
C ASN A 168 -5.19 1.27 2.68
N GLU A 169 -5.83 1.09 3.85
CA GLU A 169 -5.37 1.71 5.10
C GLU A 169 -4.18 0.91 5.65
N GLU A 170 -2.98 1.43 5.51
CA GLU A 170 -1.78 0.92 6.19
C GLU A 170 -1.71 1.53 7.60
N ALA A 171 -2.67 1.20 8.41
CA ALA A 171 -2.83 1.78 9.75
C ALA A 171 -3.57 0.82 10.68
N VAL A 172 -3.29 0.87 11.95
CA VAL A 172 -3.96 0.08 13.00
C VAL A 172 -4.48 0.95 14.16
N GLU A 173 -4.36 2.25 14.03
CA GLU A 173 -4.82 3.20 15.02
C GLU A 173 -6.34 3.21 15.11
N TRP A 174 -6.83 3.62 16.28
CA TRP A 174 -8.26 3.84 16.49
C TRP A 174 -8.67 5.22 16.00
N ILE A 175 -9.71 5.27 15.19
CA ILE A 175 -10.29 6.49 14.65
C ILE A 175 -11.53 6.86 15.45
N ASN A 176 -11.64 8.12 15.80
CA ASN A 176 -12.81 8.66 16.44
C ASN A 176 -13.92 8.93 15.40
N THR A 177 -14.98 8.15 15.45
CA THR A 177 -16.16 8.32 14.58
C THR A 177 -17.29 9.12 15.24
N SER A 178 -17.07 9.67 16.46
CA SER A 178 -18.11 10.36 17.22
C SER A 178 -18.30 11.83 16.81
N GLY A 179 -17.41 12.39 15.99
CA GLY A 179 -17.39 13.80 15.62
C GLY A 179 -17.01 14.76 16.75
N THR A 180 -16.54 14.25 17.89
CA THR A 180 -16.01 15.05 19.00
C THR A 180 -14.50 14.89 19.05
N PRO A 181 -13.75 15.93 19.49
CA PRO A 181 -12.30 15.78 19.63
C PRO A 181 -11.94 14.54 20.46
N TRP A 182 -10.90 13.84 20.05
CA TRP A 182 -10.41 12.64 20.70
C TRP A 182 -9.77 12.96 22.06
N PRO A 183 -10.44 12.79 23.20
CA PRO A 183 -9.80 12.95 24.47
C PRO A 183 -9.15 11.65 24.91
N SER A 184 -8.01 11.76 25.53
CA SER A 184 -7.38 10.64 26.23
C SER A 184 -8.38 9.96 27.17
N GLY A 185 -8.49 8.64 27.11
CA GLY A 185 -9.34 7.83 27.99
C GLY A 185 -10.78 7.63 27.54
N GLN A 186 -11.14 7.94 26.29
CA GLN A 186 -12.40 7.45 25.75
C GLN A 186 -12.33 5.93 25.57
N GLY A 187 -13.37 5.25 26.04
CA GLY A 187 -13.58 3.86 25.67
C GLY A 187 -13.89 3.73 24.16
N LEU A 188 -13.88 2.52 23.65
CA LEU A 188 -14.07 2.21 22.22
C LEU A 188 -15.47 2.56 21.67
N ALA A 189 -16.38 3.15 22.47
CA ALA A 189 -17.67 3.62 22.00
C ALA A 189 -17.52 4.80 21.02
N GLY A 190 -17.96 4.61 19.78
CA GLY A 190 -17.78 5.60 18.73
C GLY A 190 -16.38 5.63 18.10
N ALA A 191 -15.60 4.56 18.30
CA ALA A 191 -14.32 4.37 17.66
C ALA A 191 -14.37 3.22 16.64
N ARG A 192 -13.50 3.30 15.65
CA ARG A 192 -13.22 2.27 14.66
C ARG A 192 -11.70 2.09 14.59
N GLN A 193 -11.20 0.88 14.66
CA GLN A 193 -9.81 0.66 14.30
C GLN A 193 -9.67 0.78 12.77
N SER A 194 -8.60 1.37 12.28
CA SER A 194 -8.23 1.44 10.87
C SER A 194 -7.84 0.05 10.29
N GLY A 195 -7.17 0.01 9.18
CA GLY A 195 -6.74 -1.22 8.52
C GLY A 195 -7.85 -1.85 7.68
N VAL A 196 -8.54 -1.08 6.86
CA VAL A 196 -9.56 -1.58 5.95
C VAL A 196 -9.21 -1.25 4.50
N VAL A 197 -9.60 -2.13 3.57
CA VAL A 197 -9.56 -1.84 2.14
C VAL A 197 -10.82 -1.09 1.73
N VAL A 198 -10.66 -0.03 0.95
CA VAL A 198 -11.75 0.75 0.37
C VAL A 198 -11.81 0.51 -1.12
N ALA A 199 -12.97 0.11 -1.62
CA ALA A 199 -13.25 0.03 -3.04
C ALA A 199 -13.98 1.29 -3.51
N HIS A 200 -13.39 1.99 -4.47
CA HIS A 200 -14.02 3.10 -5.20
C HIS A 200 -14.49 2.59 -6.57
N ASP A 201 -15.78 2.63 -6.82
CA ASP A 201 -16.35 2.34 -8.14
C ASP A 201 -16.17 3.59 -9.03
N VAL A 202 -15.16 3.57 -9.89
CA VAL A 202 -14.77 4.70 -10.74
C VAL A 202 -15.94 5.24 -11.57
N ARG A 203 -16.85 4.35 -12.00
CA ARG A 203 -17.98 4.73 -12.83
C ARG A 203 -19.11 5.46 -12.06
N THR A 204 -19.31 5.12 -10.79
CA THR A 204 -20.41 5.62 -9.99
C THR A 204 -20.01 6.61 -8.89
N GLY A 205 -18.70 6.76 -8.66
CA GLY A 205 -18.17 7.58 -7.57
C GLY A 205 -18.48 7.02 -6.17
N THR A 206 -18.82 5.72 -6.06
CA THR A 206 -19.26 5.14 -4.79
C THR A 206 -18.09 4.49 -4.05
N ASN A 207 -17.89 4.91 -2.81
CA ASN A 207 -16.89 4.36 -1.91
C ASN A 207 -17.49 3.30 -0.98
N THR A 208 -16.82 2.15 -0.81
CA THR A 208 -17.28 1.04 0.02
C THR A 208 -16.12 0.42 0.79
N SER A 209 -16.19 0.42 2.13
CA SER A 209 -15.24 -0.33 2.96
C SER A 209 -15.49 -1.83 2.84
N ILE A 210 -14.45 -2.60 2.52
CA ILE A 210 -14.50 -4.05 2.37
C ILE A 210 -13.94 -4.70 3.64
N TRP A 211 -14.74 -4.69 4.69
CA TRP A 211 -14.35 -5.18 6.02
C TRP A 211 -13.83 -6.62 6.01
N GLY A 212 -14.40 -7.45 5.16
CA GLY A 212 -14.06 -8.86 5.08
C GLY A 212 -12.74 -9.17 4.39
N MET A 213 -12.00 -8.17 3.92
CA MET A 213 -10.62 -8.33 3.46
C MET A 213 -9.61 -8.43 4.60
N GLY A 214 -10.05 -8.30 5.84
CA GLY A 214 -9.19 -8.28 7.02
C GLY A 214 -9.08 -6.89 7.61
N ARG A 215 -8.52 -6.81 8.79
CA ARG A 215 -8.26 -5.58 9.54
C ARG A 215 -6.83 -5.65 10.03
N PHE A 216 -5.89 -5.12 9.27
CA PHE A 216 -4.44 -5.15 9.52
C PHE A 216 -3.79 -3.94 8.81
N ASN A 217 -2.50 -3.77 8.92
CA ASN A 217 -1.76 -2.78 8.12
C ASN A 217 -1.78 -3.20 6.66
N HIS A 218 -2.86 -2.85 5.95
CA HIS A 218 -2.96 -3.14 4.54
C HIS A 218 -1.98 -2.30 3.74
N GLU A 219 -0.94 -2.95 3.24
CA GLU A 219 -0.06 -2.30 2.29
C GLU A 219 -0.70 -2.34 0.90
N ASN A 220 -0.62 -3.41 0.16
CA ASN A 220 -1.27 -3.51 -1.14
C ASN A 220 -2.32 -4.63 -1.22
N SER A 221 -3.27 -4.48 -2.14
CA SER A 221 -4.31 -5.47 -2.44
C SER A 221 -4.44 -5.67 -3.94
N VAL A 222 -3.76 -6.68 -4.48
CA VAL A 222 -3.65 -6.92 -5.93
C VAL A 222 -4.59 -8.04 -6.38
N ALA A 223 -5.43 -7.75 -7.37
CA ALA A 223 -6.29 -8.76 -7.96
C ALA A 223 -5.58 -9.57 -9.07
N LEU A 224 -5.74 -10.88 -9.04
CA LEU A 224 -5.06 -11.79 -9.95
C LEU A 224 -5.93 -12.16 -11.15
N PRO A 225 -5.41 -12.11 -12.39
CA PRO A 225 -6.14 -12.51 -13.57
C PRO A 225 -6.21 -14.05 -13.73
N GLY A 226 -7.12 -14.52 -14.56
CA GLY A 226 -7.17 -15.91 -15.01
C GLY A 226 -8.11 -16.82 -14.22
N TYR A 227 -8.66 -16.38 -13.11
CA TYR A 227 -9.62 -17.14 -12.32
C TYR A 227 -11.07 -16.82 -12.70
N ASN A 228 -11.99 -17.79 -12.49
CA ASN A 228 -13.44 -17.59 -12.70
C ASN A 228 -14.13 -16.80 -11.57
N LYS A 229 -13.36 -16.16 -10.73
CA LYS A 229 -13.76 -15.38 -9.55
C LYS A 229 -12.72 -14.27 -9.33
N ILE A 230 -13.06 -13.28 -8.53
CA ILE A 230 -12.08 -12.30 -8.10
C ILE A 230 -11.23 -12.92 -6.99
N VAL A 231 -9.93 -12.93 -7.19
CA VAL A 231 -8.92 -13.39 -6.23
C VAL A 231 -8.00 -12.23 -5.99
N MET A 232 -7.95 -11.72 -4.76
CA MET A 232 -7.07 -10.61 -4.38
C MET A 232 -6.10 -11.10 -3.31
N LEU A 233 -4.83 -10.79 -3.47
CA LEU A 233 -3.83 -10.97 -2.42
C LEU A 233 -3.59 -9.63 -1.73
N SER A 234 -3.39 -9.65 -0.43
CA SER A 234 -3.02 -8.49 0.39
C SER A 234 -1.85 -8.79 1.30
N GLY A 235 -0.93 -7.85 1.42
CA GLY A 235 0.18 -7.86 2.36
C GLY A 235 -0.18 -7.14 3.65
N ASP A 236 0.39 -7.62 4.75
CA ASP A 236 0.35 -6.98 6.06
C ASP A 236 1.73 -6.39 6.37
N ASP A 237 1.85 -5.07 6.38
CA ASP A 237 3.08 -4.39 6.76
C ASP A 237 3.15 -4.14 8.29
N THR A 238 2.97 -5.17 9.07
CA THR A 238 3.20 -5.07 10.50
C THR A 238 4.70 -5.00 10.82
N PHE A 239 5.12 -3.92 11.48
CA PHE A 239 6.53 -3.57 11.73
C PHE A 239 7.26 -4.48 12.74
N ALA A 240 6.71 -5.62 13.11
CA ALA A 240 7.34 -6.57 14.01
C ALA A 240 8.22 -7.55 13.25
N SER A 241 9.49 -7.63 13.62
CA SER A 241 10.48 -8.50 12.96
C SER A 241 11.10 -9.56 13.89
N ASN A 242 10.82 -9.51 15.17
CA ASN A 242 11.32 -10.49 16.13
C ASN A 242 10.35 -10.66 17.32
N PRO A 243 9.40 -11.60 17.23
CA PRO A 243 9.15 -12.49 16.09
C PRO A 243 8.66 -11.74 14.85
N ALA A 244 8.72 -12.38 13.68
CA ALA A 244 8.05 -11.94 12.48
C ALA A 244 6.54 -11.98 12.67
N GLN A 245 5.80 -10.95 12.22
CA GLN A 245 4.34 -10.81 12.42
C GLN A 245 3.67 -10.12 11.24
N SER A 246 4.10 -10.43 10.04
CA SER A 246 3.52 -9.96 8.79
C SER A 246 2.95 -11.16 8.03
N GLN A 247 1.81 -11.04 7.40
CA GLN A 247 1.17 -12.15 6.73
C GLN A 247 0.73 -11.81 5.30
N VAL A 248 0.49 -12.84 4.50
CA VAL A 248 -0.16 -12.73 3.19
C VAL A 248 -1.54 -13.34 3.26
N TYR A 249 -2.53 -12.54 2.92
CA TYR A 249 -3.92 -12.94 2.87
C TYR A 249 -4.44 -12.98 1.44
N SER A 250 -5.46 -13.83 1.21
CA SER A 250 -6.19 -13.87 -0.05
C SER A 250 -7.68 -13.62 0.20
N TYR A 251 -8.26 -12.63 -0.48
CA TYR A 251 -9.71 -12.43 -0.45
C TYR A 251 -10.33 -12.95 -1.75
N ILE A 252 -11.28 -13.88 -1.62
CA ILE A 252 -11.89 -14.53 -2.76
C ILE A 252 -13.39 -14.20 -2.80
N ALA A 253 -13.80 -13.51 -3.85
CA ALA A 253 -15.18 -13.14 -4.11
C ALA A 253 -15.68 -13.71 -5.45
N ARG A 254 -16.97 -14.01 -5.57
CA ARG A 254 -17.54 -14.58 -6.78
C ARG A 254 -17.38 -13.67 -8.01
N ASN A 255 -17.48 -12.39 -7.84
CA ASN A 255 -17.39 -11.36 -8.89
C ASN A 255 -17.27 -9.97 -8.25
N ALA A 256 -17.12 -8.91 -9.07
CA ALA A 256 -17.01 -7.53 -8.60
C ALA A 256 -18.15 -7.10 -7.65
N ASN A 257 -19.41 -7.49 -7.91
CA ASN A 257 -20.50 -7.22 -6.98
C ASN A 257 -20.32 -7.94 -5.63
N GLY A 258 -19.66 -9.09 -5.63
CA GLY A 258 -19.29 -9.80 -4.41
C GLY A 258 -18.27 -9.01 -3.59
N VAL A 259 -17.30 -8.38 -4.25
CA VAL A 259 -16.34 -7.46 -3.62
C VAL A 259 -17.06 -6.24 -3.05
N LEU A 260 -17.74 -5.45 -3.88
CA LEU A 260 -18.43 -4.22 -3.49
C LEU A 260 -19.52 -4.39 -2.43
N LYS A 261 -20.03 -5.60 -2.24
CA LYS A 261 -21.00 -5.95 -1.18
C LYS A 261 -20.37 -6.72 -0.03
N ASP A 262 -19.05 -6.78 0.00
CA ASP A 262 -18.26 -7.47 1.01
C ASP A 262 -18.75 -8.91 1.28
N ARG A 263 -18.93 -9.70 0.20
CA ARG A 263 -19.45 -11.07 0.22
C ARG A 263 -18.39 -12.13 -0.11
N GLY A 264 -17.13 -11.73 -0.19
CA GLY A 264 -15.99 -12.64 -0.31
C GLY A 264 -15.63 -13.28 1.04
N ALA A 265 -14.66 -14.15 0.99
CA ALA A 265 -14.05 -14.77 2.17
C ALA A 265 -12.56 -14.48 2.21
N LEU A 266 -12.03 -14.21 3.39
CA LEU A 266 -10.60 -14.05 3.65
C LEU A 266 -9.98 -15.40 3.92
N TRP A 267 -8.76 -15.57 3.44
CA TRP A 267 -7.93 -16.76 3.58
C TRP A 267 -6.52 -16.36 3.94
N ALA A 268 -5.84 -17.12 4.79
CA ALA A 268 -4.48 -16.87 5.26
C ALA A 268 -3.53 -17.96 4.78
N PHE A 269 -2.32 -17.63 4.37
CA PHE A 269 -1.35 -18.58 3.84
C PHE A 269 -0.69 -19.40 4.94
N VAL A 270 -0.67 -20.74 4.75
CA VAL A 270 0.00 -21.71 5.61
C VAL A 270 0.95 -22.56 4.77
N SER A 271 2.16 -22.79 5.26
CA SER A 271 3.11 -23.70 4.63
C SER A 271 2.78 -25.16 4.95
N ASP A 272 2.85 -26.03 3.93
CA ASP A 272 2.74 -27.50 4.09
C ASP A 272 4.10 -28.14 4.35
N THR A 273 5.19 -27.36 4.32
CA THR A 273 6.53 -27.87 4.42
C THR A 273 7.03 -27.76 5.86
N ALA A 274 7.21 -28.89 6.51
CA ALA A 274 7.64 -28.93 7.91
C ALA A 274 8.97 -28.18 8.14
N GLY A 275 8.99 -27.30 9.14
CA GLY A 275 10.14 -26.48 9.49
C GLY A 275 10.33 -25.26 8.61
N PHE A 276 9.26 -24.84 7.90
CA PHE A 276 9.19 -23.59 7.17
C PHE A 276 7.84 -22.93 7.47
N ASP A 277 7.77 -22.20 8.53
CA ASP A 277 6.56 -21.48 8.98
C ASP A 277 6.80 -19.97 9.18
N ASP A 278 8.05 -19.52 9.06
CA ASP A 278 8.38 -18.09 9.07
C ASP A 278 9.52 -17.70 8.09
N TYR A 279 9.73 -16.40 7.95
CA TYR A 279 10.78 -15.76 7.15
C TYR A 279 12.19 -16.34 7.46
N TYR A 280 12.48 -16.62 8.73
CA TYR A 280 13.81 -16.99 9.20
C TYR A 280 14.14 -18.47 9.01
N ASP A 281 13.19 -19.29 8.62
CA ASP A 281 13.42 -20.66 8.21
C ASP A 281 14.10 -20.74 6.84
N PHE A 282 14.01 -19.67 6.06
CA PHE A 282 14.76 -19.52 4.82
C PHE A 282 16.12 -18.87 5.12
N VAL A 283 17.15 -19.70 5.17
CA VAL A 283 18.54 -19.21 5.32
C VAL A 283 18.89 -18.32 4.12
N PRO A 284 19.53 -17.15 4.33
CA PRO A 284 19.94 -16.27 3.24
C PRO A 284 20.68 -17.00 2.12
N GLY A 285 20.33 -16.70 0.87
CA GLY A 285 20.84 -17.38 -0.32
C GLY A 285 20.34 -18.82 -0.52
N SER A 286 19.38 -19.28 0.29
CA SER A 286 18.83 -20.63 0.19
C SER A 286 18.00 -20.81 -1.09
N PRO A 287 18.20 -21.92 -1.85
CA PRO A 287 17.32 -22.27 -2.95
C PRO A 287 16.02 -22.96 -2.50
N ALA A 288 15.67 -22.91 -1.21
CA ALA A 288 14.50 -23.58 -0.67
C ALA A 288 13.21 -23.11 -1.39
N THR A 289 12.36 -24.08 -1.63
CA THR A 289 11.02 -23.86 -2.17
C THR A 289 10.03 -24.65 -1.33
N VAL A 290 8.98 -24.00 -0.86
CA VAL A 290 7.96 -24.63 -0.05
C VAL A 290 6.62 -24.59 -0.79
N SER A 291 5.76 -25.58 -0.55
CA SER A 291 4.36 -25.55 -0.96
C SER A 291 3.47 -25.20 0.23
N GLY A 292 2.21 -24.84 -0.05
CA GLY A 292 1.27 -24.54 1.00
C GLY A 292 -0.15 -24.35 0.47
N HIS A 293 -0.99 -23.86 1.32
CA HIS A 293 -2.37 -23.56 0.98
C HIS A 293 -2.89 -22.39 1.81
N PHE A 294 -4.02 -21.84 1.39
CA PHE A 294 -4.73 -20.83 2.15
C PHE A 294 -5.85 -21.47 2.98
N ILE A 295 -5.91 -21.15 4.26
CA ILE A 295 -6.98 -21.56 5.18
C ILE A 295 -7.98 -20.42 5.37
N GLN A 296 -9.26 -20.74 5.44
CA GLN A 296 -10.29 -19.72 5.55
C GLN A 296 -10.33 -19.10 6.95
N VAL A 297 -10.25 -17.76 7.00
CA VAL A 297 -10.42 -16.98 8.23
C VAL A 297 -11.92 -16.90 8.58
N PRO A 298 -12.33 -17.14 9.84
CA PRO A 298 -13.72 -16.93 10.27
C PRO A 298 -14.20 -15.51 9.96
N ARG A 299 -15.43 -15.39 9.44
CA ARG A 299 -15.95 -14.12 8.93
C ARG A 299 -15.94 -12.98 9.93
N ASP A 300 -16.22 -13.23 11.18
CA ASP A 300 -16.22 -12.22 12.24
C ASP A 300 -14.80 -11.76 12.59
N ILE A 301 -13.80 -12.64 12.53
CA ILE A 301 -12.38 -12.29 12.67
C ILE A 301 -11.94 -11.48 11.45
N ALA A 302 -12.27 -11.93 10.24
CA ALA A 302 -11.94 -11.21 9.01
C ALA A 302 -12.49 -9.78 9.00
N THR A 303 -13.77 -9.60 9.34
CA THR A 303 -14.39 -8.28 9.41
C THR A 303 -13.94 -7.46 10.63
N GLY A 304 -13.36 -8.11 11.62
CA GLY A 304 -13.04 -7.49 12.90
C GLY A 304 -14.26 -6.99 13.67
N ARG A 305 -15.47 -7.49 13.37
CA ARG A 305 -16.72 -6.98 13.94
C ARG A 305 -17.48 -8.01 14.73
N LEU A 306 -17.89 -7.61 15.93
CA LEU A 306 -18.74 -8.45 16.77
C LEU A 306 -20.15 -8.57 16.17
N ASN A 307 -20.54 -9.81 15.88
CA ASN A 307 -21.83 -10.12 15.28
C ASN A 307 -23.01 -9.46 16.01
N GLY A 308 -23.86 -8.78 15.27
CA GLY A 308 -25.09 -8.16 15.77
C GLY A 308 -24.93 -6.82 16.47
N THR A 309 -23.73 -6.35 16.74
CA THR A 309 -23.50 -5.07 17.45
C THR A 309 -22.92 -3.98 16.55
N GLY A 310 -22.20 -4.35 15.48
CA GLY A 310 -21.43 -3.42 14.64
C GLY A 310 -20.20 -2.83 15.31
N ARG A 311 -19.92 -3.20 16.57
CA ARG A 311 -18.71 -2.83 17.30
C ARG A 311 -17.53 -3.65 16.81
N ASP A 312 -16.37 -3.03 16.78
CA ASP A 312 -15.12 -3.75 16.52
C ASP A 312 -14.83 -4.79 17.60
N LEU A 313 -14.26 -5.92 17.20
CA LEU A 313 -13.79 -6.97 18.09
C LEU A 313 -12.64 -6.44 18.98
N VAL A 314 -12.54 -7.03 20.17
CA VAL A 314 -11.34 -6.95 21.01
C VAL A 314 -10.88 -8.37 21.39
N ALA A 315 -9.64 -8.51 21.80
CA ALA A 315 -9.04 -9.81 22.14
C ALA A 315 -9.94 -10.68 23.05
N ALA A 316 -10.53 -10.08 24.07
CA ALA A 316 -11.40 -10.77 25.03
C ALA A 316 -12.67 -11.38 24.39
N ASP A 317 -13.18 -10.83 23.29
CA ASP A 317 -14.35 -11.37 22.57
C ASP A 317 -14.05 -12.75 21.98
N LYS A 318 -12.78 -13.07 21.76
CA LYS A 318 -12.30 -14.33 21.17
C LYS A 318 -11.49 -15.18 22.14
N GLY A 319 -11.35 -14.74 23.38
CA GLY A 319 -10.55 -15.43 24.38
C GLY A 319 -9.04 -15.33 24.16
N PHE A 320 -8.59 -14.39 23.37
CA PHE A 320 -7.18 -14.11 23.18
C PHE A 320 -6.66 -13.19 24.31
N PRO A 321 -5.37 -13.30 24.66
CA PRO A 321 -4.74 -12.37 25.59
C PRO A 321 -4.65 -10.97 24.96
N ALA A 322 -4.82 -9.94 25.78
CA ALA A 322 -4.51 -8.57 25.36
C ALA A 322 -2.99 -8.42 25.13
N PRO A 323 -2.56 -7.49 24.25
CA PRO A 323 -1.15 -7.23 24.03
C PRO A 323 -0.45 -6.77 25.31
N THR A 324 0.81 -7.17 25.47
CA THR A 324 1.68 -6.74 26.56
C THR A 324 2.40 -5.43 26.20
N ALA A 325 2.99 -4.76 27.19
CA ALA A 325 3.78 -3.56 26.93
C ALA A 325 4.96 -3.78 25.96
N ALA A 326 5.46 -5.02 25.87
CA ALA A 326 6.49 -5.39 24.89
C ALA A 326 5.94 -5.56 23.48
N GLU A 327 4.62 -5.74 23.34
CA GLU A 327 3.89 -5.89 22.08
C GLU A 327 3.11 -4.61 21.73
N PHE A 328 3.55 -3.45 22.23
CA PHE A 328 2.88 -2.16 22.01
C PHE A 328 1.40 -2.17 22.42
N ALA A 329 1.16 -2.38 23.72
CA ALA A 329 -0.20 -2.52 24.27
C ALA A 329 -1.13 -1.30 24.08
N THR A 330 -0.58 -0.13 23.74
CA THR A 330 -1.35 1.09 23.50
C THR A 330 -0.78 1.86 22.32
N ASP A 331 -1.64 2.58 21.60
CA ASP A 331 -1.23 3.54 20.58
C ASP A 331 -0.60 4.81 21.19
N ALA A 332 -0.25 5.77 20.34
CA ALA A 332 0.35 7.05 20.74
C ALA A 332 -0.54 7.88 21.68
N PHE A 333 -1.85 7.59 21.73
CA PHE A 333 -2.83 8.27 22.58
C PHE A 333 -3.15 7.48 23.86
N GLY A 334 -2.47 6.34 24.09
CA GLY A 334 -2.70 5.48 25.24
C GLY A 334 -3.95 4.61 25.14
N ILE A 335 -4.47 4.38 23.92
CA ILE A 335 -5.64 3.54 23.68
C ILE A 335 -5.18 2.10 23.45
N PRO A 336 -5.80 1.09 24.11
CA PRO A 336 -5.42 -0.30 23.91
C PRO A 336 -5.53 -0.73 22.42
N VAL A 337 -4.51 -1.38 21.90
CA VAL A 337 -4.47 -1.90 20.53
C VAL A 337 -4.87 -3.38 20.43
N ASP A 338 -5.75 -3.82 21.30
CA ASP A 338 -6.29 -5.18 21.37
C ASP A 338 -7.48 -5.43 20.42
N GLY A 339 -7.63 -4.58 19.42
CA GLY A 339 -8.74 -4.54 18.48
C GLY A 339 -8.68 -5.60 17.36
N PRO A 340 -9.41 -5.37 16.26
CA PRO A 340 -9.51 -6.30 15.14
C PRO A 340 -8.19 -6.81 14.59
N GLN A 341 -7.20 -5.94 14.43
CA GLN A 341 -5.87 -6.32 13.94
C GLN A 341 -5.22 -7.33 14.89
N TRP A 342 -5.19 -7.04 16.19
CA TRP A 342 -4.64 -7.94 17.18
C TRP A 342 -5.38 -9.30 17.23
N VAL A 343 -6.71 -9.27 17.08
CA VAL A 343 -7.53 -10.50 17.03
C VAL A 343 -7.16 -11.35 15.83
N LEU A 344 -6.97 -10.75 14.66
CA LEU A 344 -6.57 -11.47 13.44
C LEU A 344 -5.15 -12.02 13.58
N GLU A 345 -4.22 -11.25 14.12
CA GLU A 345 -2.85 -11.67 14.41
C GLU A 345 -2.83 -12.90 15.33
N LYS A 346 -3.54 -12.85 16.46
CA LYS A 346 -3.59 -13.99 17.38
C LYS A 346 -4.31 -15.21 16.82
N TRP A 347 -5.28 -15.01 15.94
CA TRP A 347 -5.88 -16.12 15.19
C TRP A 347 -4.87 -16.72 14.21
N SER A 348 -4.09 -15.90 13.55
CA SER A 348 -3.05 -16.32 12.60
C SER A 348 -1.98 -17.16 13.30
N ASP A 349 -1.45 -16.69 14.45
CA ASP A 349 -0.53 -17.43 15.31
C ASP A 349 -1.10 -18.81 15.71
N ALA A 350 -2.34 -18.84 16.17
CA ALA A 350 -2.98 -20.06 16.66
C ALA A 350 -3.26 -21.09 15.56
N ASN A 351 -3.24 -20.69 14.28
CA ASN A 351 -3.52 -21.54 13.13
C ASN A 351 -2.29 -21.80 12.25
N GLY A 352 -1.10 -21.39 12.67
CA GLY A 352 0.16 -21.65 11.95
C GLY A 352 0.24 -20.91 10.60
N VAL A 353 -0.32 -19.72 10.53
CA VAL A 353 -0.19 -18.85 9.36
C VAL A 353 1.28 -18.45 9.20
N PHE A 354 1.79 -18.55 7.97
CA PHE A 354 3.19 -18.24 7.66
C PHE A 354 3.50 -16.76 7.98
N GLN A 355 4.63 -16.52 8.66
CA GLN A 355 5.03 -15.20 9.13
C GLN A 355 6.15 -14.63 8.25
N PHE A 356 5.86 -13.52 7.60
CA PHE A 356 6.83 -12.66 6.91
C PHE A 356 7.32 -11.55 7.86
N VAL A 357 8.19 -10.65 7.37
CA VAL A 357 8.68 -9.55 8.22
C VAL A 357 7.93 -8.25 7.97
N ARG A 358 7.82 -7.80 6.74
CA ARG A 358 7.07 -6.62 6.32
C ARG A 358 6.70 -6.79 4.86
N ILE A 359 5.53 -7.34 4.59
CA ILE A 359 5.03 -7.43 3.21
C ILE A 359 4.45 -6.10 2.80
N GLU A 360 5.21 -5.40 1.99
CA GLU A 360 4.85 -4.13 1.38
C GLU A 360 4.01 -4.38 0.11
N ASP A 361 4.50 -4.02 -1.03
CA ASP A 361 3.78 -4.17 -2.29
C ASP A 361 3.91 -5.59 -2.89
N MET A 362 3.03 -5.85 -3.86
CA MET A 362 3.05 -7.08 -4.64
C MET A 362 2.60 -6.83 -6.08
N ALA A 363 3.14 -7.63 -6.99
CA ALA A 363 2.74 -7.57 -8.39
C ALA A 363 2.64 -8.97 -9.01
N TYR A 364 1.56 -9.23 -9.76
CA TYR A 364 1.49 -10.47 -10.52
C TYR A 364 2.30 -10.37 -11.83
N ASP A 365 2.79 -11.49 -12.32
CA ASP A 365 3.57 -11.55 -13.54
C ASP A 365 2.70 -11.25 -14.79
N LYS A 366 2.97 -10.14 -15.46
CA LYS A 366 2.20 -9.66 -16.62
C LYS A 366 2.54 -10.38 -17.92
N ARG A 367 3.43 -11.38 -17.90
CA ARG A 367 3.67 -12.25 -19.07
C ARG A 367 2.45 -13.12 -19.35
N PRO A 368 2.14 -13.40 -20.64
CA PRO A 368 0.99 -14.22 -20.98
C PRO A 368 1.02 -15.60 -20.30
N GLY A 369 -0.08 -15.96 -19.64
CA GLY A 369 -0.24 -17.23 -18.93
C GLY A 369 0.43 -17.31 -17.57
N MET A 370 1.01 -16.23 -17.05
CA MET A 370 1.72 -16.20 -15.76
C MET A 370 0.97 -15.43 -14.68
N GLY A 371 -0.29 -15.12 -14.85
CA GLY A 371 -1.06 -14.31 -13.89
C GLY A 371 -1.27 -14.95 -12.51
N ASN A 372 -0.92 -16.22 -12.34
CA ASN A 372 -0.89 -16.93 -11.06
C ASN A 372 0.49 -16.88 -10.36
N VAL A 373 1.46 -16.19 -10.94
CA VAL A 373 2.78 -15.93 -10.34
C VAL A 373 2.78 -14.54 -9.77
N VAL A 374 3.14 -14.40 -8.50
CA VAL A 374 3.15 -13.12 -7.79
C VAL A 374 4.50 -12.90 -7.15
N TYR A 375 5.03 -11.70 -7.27
CA TYR A 375 6.19 -11.22 -6.55
C TYR A 375 5.72 -10.38 -5.38
N LEU A 376 6.33 -10.57 -4.21
CA LEU A 376 5.99 -9.89 -2.96
C LEU A 376 7.25 -9.18 -2.47
N ALA A 377 7.17 -7.89 -2.23
CA ALA A 377 8.21 -7.17 -1.52
C ALA A 377 8.06 -7.42 -0.02
N ASP A 378 9.13 -7.81 0.62
CA ASP A 378 9.25 -7.90 2.07
C ASP A 378 10.44 -7.01 2.44
N SER A 379 10.15 -5.80 2.92
CA SER A 379 11.19 -4.80 3.17
C SER A 379 12.11 -5.18 4.33
N GLY A 380 11.75 -6.20 5.06
CA GLY A 380 12.54 -6.60 6.22
C GLY A 380 12.49 -5.50 7.30
N ARG A 381 13.42 -5.56 8.21
CA ARG A 381 13.55 -4.50 9.20
C ARG A 381 15.00 -4.21 9.51
N GLY A 382 15.38 -2.98 9.29
CA GLY A 382 16.74 -2.53 9.47
C GLY A 382 17.36 -2.86 10.84
N SER A 383 18.66 -2.94 10.86
CA SER A 383 19.49 -3.50 11.93
C SER A 383 19.60 -2.68 13.22
N THR A 384 18.77 -1.66 13.44
CA THR A 384 18.81 -0.87 14.69
C THR A 384 17.79 -1.35 15.72
N GLY A 385 18.17 -1.38 16.97
CA GLY A 385 17.31 -1.77 18.09
C GLY A 385 17.18 -3.28 18.26
N ALA A 386 16.01 -3.75 18.66
CA ALA A 386 15.74 -5.15 18.97
C ALA A 386 15.87 -6.09 17.77
N SER A 387 15.75 -5.58 16.55
CA SER A 387 15.98 -6.32 15.32
C SER A 387 17.47 -6.62 15.05
N ALA A 388 18.38 -5.92 15.73
CA ALA A 388 19.83 -6.09 15.58
C ALA A 388 20.36 -7.47 15.99
N ALA A 389 19.55 -8.37 16.51
CA ALA A 389 19.98 -9.70 16.94
C ALA A 389 20.13 -10.74 15.80
N GLY A 390 20.61 -10.32 14.63
CA GLY A 390 20.86 -11.19 13.47
C GLY A 390 19.62 -11.55 12.68
N LYS A 391 18.58 -10.73 12.81
CA LYS A 391 17.33 -10.85 12.06
C LYS A 391 17.39 -10.05 10.75
N SER A 392 16.38 -10.18 9.90
CA SER A 392 16.35 -9.51 8.60
C SER A 392 16.68 -8.04 8.69
N THR A 393 17.50 -7.57 7.78
CA THR A 393 17.96 -6.19 7.72
C THR A 393 17.68 -5.52 6.38
N ASN A 394 17.73 -6.28 5.29
CA ASN A 394 17.66 -5.76 3.94
C ASN A 394 16.39 -6.18 3.18
N GLY A 395 15.65 -7.12 3.75
CA GLY A 395 14.42 -7.62 3.13
C GLY A 395 14.66 -8.57 1.95
N ARG A 396 13.56 -8.97 1.32
CA ARG A 396 13.53 -9.96 0.23
C ARG A 396 12.44 -9.62 -0.78
N ILE A 397 12.60 -10.13 -1.99
CA ILE A 397 11.47 -10.32 -2.88
C ILE A 397 11.16 -11.81 -2.95
N TRP A 398 9.95 -12.15 -2.55
CA TRP A 398 9.43 -13.50 -2.65
C TRP A 398 8.77 -13.72 -4.00
N LYS A 399 8.77 -14.98 -4.43
CA LYS A 399 7.98 -15.45 -5.56
C LYS A 399 7.02 -16.52 -5.08
N MET A 400 5.73 -16.21 -5.17
CA MET A 400 4.64 -17.12 -4.89
C MET A 400 3.98 -17.58 -6.19
N VAL A 401 3.74 -18.88 -6.33
CA VAL A 401 3.04 -19.46 -7.48
C VAL A 401 1.79 -20.17 -6.98
N LEU A 402 0.63 -19.65 -7.36
CA LEU A 402 -0.65 -20.28 -7.02
C LEU A 402 -1.00 -21.34 -8.08
N ASP A 403 -1.84 -22.30 -7.70
CA ASP A 403 -2.42 -23.23 -8.67
C ASP A 403 -3.39 -22.47 -9.61
N PRO A 404 -3.27 -22.59 -10.93
CA PRO A 404 -4.09 -21.83 -11.87
C PRO A 404 -5.58 -22.22 -11.88
N ALA A 405 -5.94 -23.40 -11.31
CA ALA A 405 -7.32 -23.87 -11.20
C ALA A 405 -7.91 -23.62 -9.81
N ASP A 406 -7.08 -23.66 -8.77
CA ASP A 406 -7.50 -23.44 -7.38
C ASP A 406 -6.61 -22.40 -6.68
N PRO A 407 -7.06 -21.14 -6.55
CA PRO A 407 -6.28 -20.09 -5.95
C PRO A 407 -6.04 -20.24 -4.44
N THR A 408 -6.60 -21.27 -3.81
CA THR A 408 -6.32 -21.60 -2.41
C THR A 408 -5.10 -22.50 -2.24
N VAL A 409 -4.51 -22.99 -3.34
CA VAL A 409 -3.33 -23.85 -3.35
C VAL A 409 -2.12 -23.04 -3.79
N VAL A 410 -1.07 -23.03 -2.98
CA VAL A 410 0.24 -22.43 -3.30
C VAL A 410 1.20 -23.54 -3.71
N GLN A 411 1.49 -23.61 -5.00
CA GLN A 411 2.39 -24.62 -5.56
C GLN A 411 3.83 -24.41 -5.11
N SER A 412 4.23 -23.14 -4.98
CA SER A 412 5.56 -22.80 -4.47
C SER A 412 5.62 -21.38 -3.89
N LEU A 413 6.38 -21.24 -2.79
CA LEU A 413 6.92 -20.00 -2.28
C LEU A 413 8.43 -20.14 -2.21
N SER A 414 9.18 -19.17 -2.71
CA SER A 414 10.64 -19.16 -2.72
C SER A 414 11.17 -17.73 -2.68
N ILE A 415 12.39 -17.55 -2.23
CA ILE A 415 13.09 -16.27 -2.36
C ILE A 415 13.42 -16.06 -3.85
N PHE A 416 13.06 -14.91 -4.39
CA PHE A 416 13.41 -14.50 -5.75
C PHE A 416 14.64 -13.60 -5.76
N LEU A 417 14.68 -12.60 -4.89
CA LEU A 417 15.85 -11.77 -4.59
C LEU A 417 16.02 -11.71 -3.07
N ASP A 418 17.25 -11.85 -2.61
CA ASP A 418 17.55 -11.89 -1.17
C ASP A 418 18.52 -10.74 -0.81
N GLY A 419 17.98 -9.71 -0.14
CA GLY A 419 18.81 -8.62 0.37
C GLY A 419 19.64 -9.01 1.60
N ASP A 420 19.32 -10.14 2.22
CA ASP A 420 20.01 -10.65 3.41
C ASP A 420 21.16 -11.62 3.08
N ASP A 421 21.36 -12.02 1.82
CA ASP A 421 22.42 -12.91 1.39
C ASP A 421 23.80 -12.24 1.43
N ASN A 422 23.83 -10.92 1.40
CA ASN A 422 25.05 -10.14 1.56
C ASN A 422 24.93 -9.16 2.75
N PRO A 423 25.67 -9.40 3.84
CA PRO A 423 25.63 -8.51 5.00
C PRO A 423 26.33 -7.17 4.78
N VAL A 424 27.05 -7.01 3.68
CA VAL A 424 27.75 -5.77 3.34
C VAL A 424 26.88 -4.95 2.39
N LYS A 425 26.33 -3.87 2.90
CA LYS A 425 25.51 -2.93 2.09
C LYS A 425 26.41 -2.24 1.06
N THR A 426 26.22 -2.56 -0.21
CA THR A 426 26.90 -1.90 -1.33
C THR A 426 25.87 -1.32 -2.29
N PRO A 427 26.16 -0.18 -2.95
CA PRO A 427 25.29 0.34 -4.00
C PRO A 427 25.08 -0.72 -5.10
N GLY A 428 23.82 -0.98 -5.44
CA GLY A 428 23.44 -1.95 -6.47
C GLY A 428 22.96 -3.30 -5.92
N GLU A 429 22.92 -3.49 -4.60
CA GLU A 429 22.20 -4.57 -3.93
C GLU A 429 20.82 -4.06 -3.51
N ILE A 430 19.86 -4.98 -3.42
CA ILE A 430 18.53 -4.63 -2.98
C ILE A 430 18.49 -4.42 -1.45
N HIS A 431 17.90 -3.31 -1.03
CA HIS A 431 17.72 -2.98 0.37
C HIS A 431 16.29 -2.49 0.60
N GLN A 432 15.58 -3.17 1.49
CA GLN A 432 14.23 -2.76 1.86
C GLN A 432 13.36 -2.50 0.63
N PRO A 433 13.12 -3.54 -0.22
CA PRO A 433 12.23 -3.41 -1.37
C PRO A 433 10.83 -3.04 -0.88
N ASP A 434 10.25 -2.05 -1.51
CA ASP A 434 8.97 -1.50 -1.13
C ASP A 434 7.97 -1.69 -2.27
N ASN A 435 7.91 -0.80 -3.24
CA ASN A 435 6.95 -0.92 -4.33
C ASN A 435 7.43 -1.84 -5.45
N LEU A 436 6.50 -2.62 -6.01
CA LEU A 436 6.74 -3.55 -7.10
C LEU A 436 5.82 -3.30 -8.28
N GLU A 437 6.37 -3.35 -9.48
CA GLU A 437 5.56 -3.43 -10.69
C GLU A 437 6.20 -4.36 -11.72
N THR A 438 5.37 -5.18 -12.39
CA THR A 438 5.83 -6.07 -13.45
C THR A 438 5.45 -5.54 -14.82
N THR A 439 6.33 -5.77 -15.77
CA THR A 439 6.03 -5.64 -17.19
C THR A 439 6.25 -6.99 -17.88
N PRO A 440 5.91 -7.18 -19.14
CA PRO A 440 6.25 -8.42 -19.84
C PRO A 440 7.77 -8.72 -19.89
N ASN A 441 8.62 -7.76 -19.58
CA ASN A 441 10.07 -7.89 -19.75
C ASN A 441 10.88 -7.52 -18.50
N SER A 442 10.25 -6.95 -17.47
CA SER A 442 10.96 -6.41 -16.30
C SER A 442 10.13 -6.54 -15.03
N LEU A 443 10.79 -6.68 -13.91
CA LEU A 443 10.30 -6.35 -12.59
C LEU A 443 10.94 -5.02 -12.21
N LEU A 444 10.11 -4.05 -11.85
CA LEU A 444 10.51 -2.76 -11.30
C LEU A 444 10.37 -2.86 -9.79
N VAL A 445 11.37 -2.37 -9.09
CA VAL A 445 11.42 -2.37 -7.64
C VAL A 445 11.87 -0.99 -7.19
N THR A 446 11.17 -0.40 -6.24
CA THR A 446 11.66 0.75 -5.50
C THR A 446 12.10 0.31 -4.11
N GLU A 447 12.92 1.11 -3.46
CA GLU A 447 13.41 0.87 -2.11
C GLU A 447 12.87 1.97 -1.20
N ASP A 448 12.46 1.63 0.03
CA ASP A 448 12.08 2.62 1.03
C ASP A 448 13.33 3.35 1.57
N PRO A 449 13.54 4.64 1.24
CA PRO A 449 14.67 5.43 1.75
C PRO A 449 14.49 5.85 3.21
N GLY A 450 13.38 5.54 3.84
CA GLY A 450 13.00 6.03 5.17
C GLY A 450 13.93 5.58 6.29
N SER A 451 14.78 4.60 6.05
CA SER A 451 15.77 4.18 7.03
C SER A 451 17.16 4.71 6.66
N SER A 452 17.79 5.42 7.59
CA SER A 452 19.20 5.85 7.50
C SER A 452 20.19 4.68 7.29
N GLN A 453 19.69 3.48 7.12
CA GLN A 453 20.45 2.26 6.94
C GLN A 453 20.67 1.91 5.47
N GLN A 454 19.84 2.41 4.58
CA GLN A 454 19.99 2.17 3.14
C GLN A 454 21.24 2.83 2.58
N PHE A 455 21.51 4.05 3.02
CA PHE A 455 22.63 4.85 2.52
C PHE A 455 23.48 5.40 3.67
N PRO A 456 24.34 4.59 4.28
CA PRO A 456 25.26 5.08 5.32
C PRO A 456 26.25 6.11 4.78
N PHE A 457 26.24 6.40 3.48
CA PHE A 457 27.15 7.30 2.77
C PHE A 457 26.41 8.40 2.01
N GLY A 458 25.10 8.61 2.26
CA GLY A 458 24.22 9.58 1.62
C GLY A 458 24.59 11.01 1.85
#